data_430bd066e159f2b736922f186cfe5b32
#
_entry.id   430bd066e159f2b736922f186cfe5b32
#
_cell.length_a   1.000
_cell.length_b   1.000
_cell.length_c   1.000
_cell.angle_alpha   90.00
_cell.angle_beta   90.00
_cell.angle_gamma   90.00
#
_symmetry.space_group_name_H-M   'P 1'
#
loop_
_entity.id
_entity.type
_entity.pdbx_description
1 polymer ?
#
loop_
_entity_poly.entity_id
_entity_poly.type
_entity_poly.pdbx_seq_one_letter_code
_entity_poly.pdbx_strand_id
1 'polypeptide(L)'
;LGDRRSGPEVRAPNAGGVFSGFFDGPQGIVNGVACTDQQADNSSVVWLHLLGSDGRTFGYCSGTVIDARAVLTAAHCLESPPKQVAAYMGSGRPLISTKEFYASPEYTGIGPSSLDVGVVIFAAPLERTPIPLFTSRALTGGESAIVAGWGTDGVSAGSGTLRAGNLSVTRVTLTQIEAAFSDSSSGVCYGDSGGPLLASSSGVWAVAGVTSKVTSGCLSGASYWANVFNSSIKDFILKYVPGAGQR
;
A
#
# COMPACT_ATOMS: atom_id res chain seq x y z
N LEU A 1 -35.68 -0.13 -28.14
CA LEU A 1 -35.47 1.28 -27.85
C LEU A 1 -35.64 1.46 -26.35
N GLY A 2 -34.61 1.31 -25.56
CA GLY A 2 -34.57 1.44 -24.10
C GLY A 2 -33.33 2.22 -23.72
N ASP A 3 -33.57 3.40 -23.28
CA ASP A 3 -32.66 4.43 -22.79
C ASP A 3 -31.79 3.89 -21.64
N ARG A 4 -30.46 3.79 -21.83
CA ARG A 4 -29.51 3.53 -20.77
C ARG A 4 -29.15 4.88 -20.16
N ARG A 5 -29.75 5.17 -19.03
CA ARG A 5 -29.34 6.31 -18.19
C ARG A 5 -27.95 6.04 -17.61
N SER A 6 -26.98 6.78 -18.11
CA SER A 6 -25.64 6.89 -17.53
C SER A 6 -25.75 7.50 -16.12
N GLY A 7 -25.28 6.77 -15.12
CA GLY A 7 -25.07 7.31 -13.78
C GLY A 7 -24.01 8.43 -13.80
N PRO A 8 -23.95 9.28 -12.78
CA PRO A 8 -23.04 10.42 -12.78
C PRO A 8 -21.59 9.96 -12.77
N GLU A 9 -20.86 10.39 -13.80
CA GLU A 9 -19.41 10.24 -13.92
C GLU A 9 -18.74 11.04 -12.79
N VAL A 10 -18.23 10.37 -11.77
CA VAL A 10 -17.43 11.01 -10.73
C VAL A 10 -16.04 11.27 -11.32
N ARG A 11 -15.86 12.43 -11.92
CA ARG A 11 -14.51 12.92 -12.29
C ARG A 11 -13.73 13.19 -11.01
N ALA A 12 -12.67 12.42 -10.80
CA ALA A 12 -11.68 12.75 -9.78
C ALA A 12 -11.02 14.10 -10.14
N PRO A 13 -10.93 15.05 -9.18
CA PRO A 13 -10.24 16.30 -9.42
C PRO A 13 -8.75 16.05 -9.69
N ASN A 14 -8.16 16.85 -10.58
CA ASN A 14 -6.74 16.84 -10.96
C ASN A 14 -5.84 17.01 -9.73
N ALA A 15 -5.54 15.89 -9.06
CA ALA A 15 -4.40 15.80 -8.14
C ALA A 15 -3.20 15.32 -8.96
N GLY A 16 -2.20 16.17 -9.10
CA GLY A 16 -1.05 15.94 -9.95
C GLY A 16 -0.40 14.58 -9.77
N GLY A 17 -0.41 13.77 -10.78
CA GLY A 17 0.68 12.91 -11.16
C GLY A 17 0.72 11.47 -10.68
N VAL A 18 0.01 10.99 -9.65
CA VAL A 18 0.26 9.63 -9.14
C VAL A 18 -0.80 8.61 -9.52
N PHE A 19 -2.07 8.98 -9.67
CA PHE A 19 -3.18 8.04 -9.93
C PHE A 19 -4.25 8.54 -10.91
N SER A 20 -3.95 9.48 -11.80
CA SER A 20 -4.88 9.90 -12.84
C SER A 20 -4.93 8.86 -13.97
N GLY A 21 -6.05 8.17 -14.15
CA GLY A 21 -6.28 7.24 -15.25
C GLY A 21 -6.52 5.77 -14.88
N PHE A 22 -6.77 5.43 -13.62
CA PHE A 22 -6.88 4.05 -13.14
C PHE A 22 -8.24 3.36 -13.38
N PHE A 23 -9.22 3.92 -14.10
CA PHE A 23 -10.61 3.54 -13.88
C PHE A 23 -11.35 2.82 -15.02
N ASP A 24 -10.66 2.28 -16.03
CA ASP A 24 -11.33 1.50 -17.08
C ASP A 24 -10.75 0.07 -17.21
N GLY A 25 -11.45 -0.92 -16.63
CA GLY A 25 -11.27 -2.36 -16.89
C GLY A 25 -10.87 -3.21 -15.65
N PRO A 26 -11.33 -4.49 -15.61
CA PRO A 26 -11.05 -5.37 -14.48
C PRO A 26 -9.68 -6.02 -14.61
N GLN A 27 -8.94 -6.10 -13.52
CA GLN A 27 -7.96 -7.14 -13.10
C GLN A 27 -6.78 -6.61 -12.29
N GLY A 28 -6.57 -7.25 -11.11
CA GLY A 28 -5.38 -7.21 -10.29
C GLY A 28 -5.42 -6.20 -9.13
N ILE A 29 -4.71 -6.41 -8.00
CA ILE A 29 -5.27 -6.41 -6.66
C ILE A 29 -6.60 -7.06 -6.84
N VAL A 30 -7.08 -7.97 -6.13
CA VAL A 30 -8.36 -8.64 -6.47
C VAL A 30 -9.37 -7.60 -6.94
N ASN A 31 -9.91 -7.73 -8.16
CA ASN A 31 -10.78 -6.76 -8.83
C ASN A 31 -10.18 -5.35 -9.02
N GLY A 32 -8.85 -5.21 -9.08
CA GLY A 32 -8.18 -3.95 -9.42
C GLY A 32 -7.77 -3.88 -10.90
N VAL A 33 -7.02 -2.85 -11.28
CA VAL A 33 -6.51 -2.62 -12.64
C VAL A 33 -4.98 -2.69 -12.64
N ALA A 34 -4.41 -3.43 -13.60
CA ALA A 34 -2.97 -3.42 -13.81
C ALA A 34 -2.53 -2.04 -14.31
N CYS A 35 -1.50 -1.50 -13.67
CA CYS A 35 -0.86 -0.29 -14.12
C CYS A 35 -0.07 -0.55 -15.39
N THR A 36 -0.07 0.39 -16.33
CA THR A 36 0.88 0.36 -17.44
C THR A 36 2.32 0.49 -16.93
N ASP A 37 3.31 0.07 -17.71
CA ASP A 37 4.72 0.20 -17.35
C ASP A 37 5.07 1.64 -16.95
N GLN A 38 4.59 2.63 -17.70
CA GLN A 38 4.81 4.04 -17.40
C GLN A 38 4.16 4.46 -16.06
N GLN A 39 2.98 3.95 -15.72
CA GLN A 39 2.33 4.21 -14.44
C GLN A 39 3.11 3.55 -13.29
N ALA A 40 3.55 2.30 -13.48
CA ALA A 40 4.39 1.59 -12.52
C ALA A 40 5.73 2.31 -12.31
N ASP A 41 6.37 2.74 -13.40
CA ASP A 41 7.64 3.46 -13.38
C ASP A 41 7.58 4.83 -12.71
N ASN A 42 6.41 5.45 -12.62
CA ASN A 42 6.18 6.73 -11.95
C ASN A 42 5.49 6.60 -10.58
N SER A 43 5.10 5.39 -10.19
CA SER A 43 4.40 5.16 -8.93
C SER A 43 5.31 5.31 -7.71
N SER A 44 4.74 5.85 -6.63
CA SER A 44 5.36 5.86 -5.30
C SER A 44 5.10 4.56 -4.51
N VAL A 45 4.41 3.58 -5.11
CA VAL A 45 4.26 2.23 -4.56
C VAL A 45 5.35 1.35 -5.17
N VAL A 46 6.24 0.86 -4.32
CA VAL A 46 7.43 0.10 -4.73
C VAL A 46 7.29 -1.38 -4.37
N TRP A 47 7.94 -2.24 -5.16
CA TRP A 47 8.05 -3.65 -4.87
C TRP A 47 9.30 -3.92 -4.04
N LEU A 48 9.14 -4.49 -2.86
CA LEU A 48 10.22 -4.79 -1.94
C LEU A 48 10.65 -6.25 -2.07
N HIS A 49 11.91 -6.47 -2.40
CA HIS A 49 12.56 -7.77 -2.43
C HIS A 49 13.29 -7.97 -1.11
N LEU A 50 12.92 -9.01 -0.37
CA LEU A 50 13.52 -9.37 0.91
C LEU A 50 14.64 -10.38 0.65
N LEU A 51 15.89 -10.00 0.87
CA LEU A 51 17.06 -10.80 0.52
C LEU A 51 17.66 -11.47 1.76
N GLY A 52 17.99 -12.75 1.61
CA GLY A 52 18.73 -13.53 2.60
C GLY A 52 20.24 -13.25 2.62
N SER A 53 20.96 -13.94 3.49
CA SER A 53 22.42 -13.83 3.60
C SER A 53 23.18 -14.32 2.35
N ASP A 54 22.52 -15.12 1.52
CA ASP A 54 23.04 -15.60 0.23
C ASP A 54 22.76 -14.63 -0.94
N GLY A 55 22.13 -13.47 -0.64
CA GLY A 55 21.74 -12.47 -1.62
C GLY A 55 20.52 -12.86 -2.48
N ARG A 56 19.89 -13.99 -2.20
CA ARG A 56 18.67 -14.42 -2.91
C ARG A 56 17.44 -13.85 -2.26
N THR A 57 16.45 -13.52 -3.08
CA THR A 57 15.13 -13.10 -2.61
C THR A 57 14.39 -14.32 -2.04
N PHE A 58 13.94 -14.21 -0.78
CA PHE A 58 13.13 -15.23 -0.12
C PHE A 58 11.68 -14.78 0.10
N GLY A 59 11.37 -13.51 -0.12
CA GLY A 59 10.03 -12.97 0.02
C GLY A 59 9.86 -11.63 -0.68
N TYR A 60 8.61 -11.25 -0.85
CA TYR A 60 8.20 -10.01 -1.49
C TYR A 60 7.15 -9.29 -0.65
N CYS A 61 7.26 -7.98 -0.61
CA CYS A 61 6.25 -7.09 -0.05
C CYS A 61 6.06 -5.88 -0.97
N SER A 62 5.05 -5.10 -0.69
CA SER A 62 4.85 -3.77 -1.26
C SER A 62 5.26 -2.71 -0.24
N GLY A 63 5.48 -1.49 -0.68
CA GLY A 63 5.75 -0.36 0.19
C GLY A 63 5.41 0.95 -0.46
N THR A 64 5.32 2.01 0.34
CA THR A 64 4.99 3.35 -0.13
C THR A 64 6.13 4.31 0.17
N VAL A 65 6.61 5.03 -0.83
CA VAL A 65 7.59 6.10 -0.64
C VAL A 65 6.92 7.24 0.11
N ILE A 66 7.42 7.55 1.30
CA ILE A 66 6.92 8.63 2.19
C ILE A 66 7.93 9.75 2.40
N ASP A 67 9.16 9.55 1.97
CA ASP A 67 10.24 10.54 1.92
C ASP A 67 11.21 10.16 0.80
N ALA A 68 12.11 11.05 0.40
CA ALA A 68 13.04 10.80 -0.71
C ALA A 68 13.84 9.49 -0.60
N ARG A 69 14.09 9.01 0.62
CA ARG A 69 14.86 7.78 0.91
C ARG A 69 14.12 6.80 1.80
N ALA A 70 12.85 7.03 2.11
CA ALA A 70 12.12 6.23 3.06
C ALA A 70 10.85 5.62 2.45
N VAL A 71 10.65 4.35 2.73
CA VAL A 71 9.49 3.55 2.36
C VAL A 71 8.80 3.06 3.63
N LEU A 72 7.49 3.28 3.69
CA LEU A 72 6.60 2.69 4.66
C LEU A 72 6.16 1.31 4.17
N THR A 73 6.24 0.31 5.05
CA THR A 73 5.83 -1.08 4.77
C THR A 73 5.25 -1.73 6.03
N ALA A 74 4.95 -3.02 6.01
CA ALA A 74 4.48 -3.76 7.18
C ALA A 74 5.66 -4.29 8.03
N ALA A 75 5.46 -4.39 9.34
CA ALA A 75 6.44 -4.97 10.26
C ALA A 75 6.68 -6.45 9.97
N HIS A 76 5.62 -7.20 9.63
CA HIS A 76 5.75 -8.64 9.33
C HIS A 76 6.63 -8.92 8.09
N CYS A 77 6.79 -7.96 7.16
CA CYS A 77 7.75 -8.06 6.07
C CYS A 77 9.21 -8.06 6.57
N LEU A 78 9.44 -7.57 7.79
CA LEU A 78 10.75 -7.42 8.41
C LEU A 78 10.94 -8.35 9.62
N GLU A 79 9.92 -9.16 9.98
CA GLU A 79 9.90 -10.02 11.18
C GLU A 79 10.96 -11.14 11.11
N SER A 80 11.08 -11.81 9.95
CA SER A 80 12.23 -12.66 9.66
C SER A 80 13.30 -11.78 9.03
N PRO A 81 14.19 -11.15 9.83
CA PRO A 81 14.92 -9.98 9.37
C PRO A 81 15.72 -10.29 8.11
N PRO A 82 15.37 -9.65 6.97
CA PRO A 82 16.14 -9.80 5.76
C PRO A 82 17.57 -9.29 6.01
N LYS A 83 18.52 -9.87 5.34
CA LYS A 83 19.88 -9.31 5.36
C LYS A 83 19.91 -7.95 4.67
N GLN A 84 19.07 -7.81 3.66
CA GLN A 84 18.89 -6.59 2.88
C GLN A 84 17.47 -6.51 2.33
N VAL A 85 16.94 -5.32 2.19
CA VAL A 85 15.72 -5.04 1.41
C VAL A 85 16.12 -4.25 0.18
N ALA A 86 15.63 -4.64 -1.00
CA ALA A 86 15.86 -3.90 -2.23
C ALA A 86 14.51 -3.42 -2.81
N ALA A 87 14.45 -2.16 -3.23
CA ALA A 87 13.27 -1.60 -3.87
C ALA A 87 13.38 -1.73 -5.40
N TYR A 88 12.37 -2.34 -6.02
CA TYR A 88 12.13 -2.32 -7.45
C TYR A 88 11.09 -1.24 -7.75
N MET A 89 11.37 -0.44 -8.77
CA MET A 89 10.58 0.76 -9.10
C MET A 89 10.15 0.80 -10.57
N GLY A 90 10.02 -0.36 -11.21
CA GLY A 90 9.63 -0.47 -12.61
C GLY A 90 10.73 -1.01 -13.52
N SER A 91 10.37 -1.28 -14.77
CA SER A 91 11.26 -1.89 -15.77
C SER A 91 12.46 -1.00 -16.11
N GLY A 92 13.61 -1.63 -16.30
CA GLY A 92 14.84 -0.94 -16.69
C GLY A 92 15.53 -0.12 -15.60
N ARG A 93 15.05 -0.16 -14.35
CA ARG A 93 15.68 0.51 -13.21
C ARG A 93 16.41 -0.49 -12.32
N PRO A 94 17.62 -0.14 -11.83
CA PRO A 94 18.33 -1.01 -10.90
C PRO A 94 17.56 -1.09 -9.57
N LEU A 95 17.70 -2.23 -8.88
CA LEU A 95 17.27 -2.37 -7.50
C LEU A 95 18.08 -1.41 -6.61
N ILE A 96 17.39 -0.61 -5.80
CA ILE A 96 18.03 0.25 -4.80
C ILE A 96 18.04 -0.50 -3.48
N SER A 97 19.23 -0.64 -2.90
CA SER A 97 19.44 -1.37 -1.66
C SER A 97 19.23 -0.50 -0.42
N THR A 98 18.78 -1.14 0.65
CA THR A 98 18.62 -0.49 1.95
C THR A 98 19.94 -0.04 2.56
N LYS A 99 19.85 1.02 3.37
CA LYS A 99 20.81 1.39 4.39
C LYS A 99 20.45 0.73 5.72
N GLU A 100 19.21 0.83 6.13
CA GLU A 100 18.66 0.33 7.39
C GLU A 100 17.14 0.15 7.31
N PHE A 101 16.57 -0.64 8.21
CA PHE A 101 15.13 -0.81 8.32
C PHE A 101 14.72 -1.05 9.78
N TYR A 102 13.47 -0.76 10.09
CA TYR A 102 12.92 -0.81 11.43
C TYR A 102 11.50 -1.38 11.40
N ALA A 103 11.22 -2.39 12.21
CA ALA A 103 9.88 -2.86 12.51
C ALA A 103 9.37 -2.17 13.78
N SER A 104 8.07 -1.93 13.86
CA SER A 104 7.46 -1.39 15.08
C SER A 104 7.73 -2.32 16.27
N PRO A 105 8.21 -1.79 17.41
CA PRO A 105 8.39 -2.60 18.63
C PRO A 105 7.04 -3.07 19.23
N GLU A 106 5.93 -2.46 18.83
CA GLU A 106 4.58 -2.86 19.22
C GLU A 106 3.96 -3.87 18.22
N TYR A 107 4.72 -4.35 17.25
CA TYR A 107 4.33 -5.48 16.44
C TYR A 107 4.49 -6.77 17.24
N THR A 108 3.41 -7.47 17.49
CA THR A 108 3.35 -8.71 18.30
C THR A 108 2.82 -9.90 17.51
N GLY A 109 3.05 -9.90 16.20
CA GLY A 109 2.44 -10.86 15.27
C GLY A 109 1.17 -10.29 14.64
N ILE A 110 0.63 -11.00 13.66
CA ILE A 110 -0.57 -10.55 12.94
C ILE A 110 -1.81 -10.68 13.83
N GLY A 111 -2.31 -9.55 14.33
CA GLY A 111 -3.44 -9.52 15.26
C GLY A 111 -4.13 -8.16 15.31
N PRO A 112 -5.30 -8.08 15.97
CA PRO A 112 -6.10 -6.85 16.01
C PRO A 112 -5.48 -5.71 16.82
N SER A 113 -4.59 -6.02 17.76
CA SER A 113 -3.92 -5.02 18.61
C SER A 113 -2.49 -4.75 18.19
N SER A 114 -1.98 -5.45 17.18
CA SER A 114 -0.61 -5.36 16.73
C SER A 114 -0.43 -4.18 15.79
N LEU A 115 0.66 -3.42 15.97
CA LEU A 115 0.99 -2.29 15.11
C LEU A 115 1.93 -2.74 13.98
N ASP A 116 1.32 -3.30 12.93
CA ASP A 116 2.02 -3.93 11.82
C ASP A 116 2.55 -2.88 10.83
N VAL A 117 3.54 -2.11 11.26
CA VAL A 117 4.22 -1.11 10.43
C VAL A 117 5.73 -1.23 10.53
N GLY A 118 6.40 -1.00 9.40
CA GLY A 118 7.84 -0.94 9.28
C GLY A 118 8.29 0.21 8.40
N VAL A 119 9.51 0.67 8.60
CA VAL A 119 10.16 1.71 7.81
C VAL A 119 11.46 1.17 7.24
N VAL A 120 11.67 1.41 5.96
CA VAL A 120 12.90 1.03 5.23
C VAL A 120 13.58 2.30 4.74
N ILE A 121 14.85 2.51 5.11
CA ILE A 121 15.67 3.65 4.69
C ILE A 121 16.66 3.19 3.63
N PHE A 122 16.72 3.87 2.51
CA PHE A 122 17.56 3.54 1.37
C PHE A 122 18.83 4.39 1.33
N ALA A 123 19.92 3.79 0.82
CA ALA A 123 21.21 4.47 0.69
C ALA A 123 21.18 5.60 -0.35
N ALA A 124 20.36 5.46 -1.39
CA ALA A 124 20.16 6.46 -2.43
C ALA A 124 18.72 6.97 -2.46
N PRO A 125 18.44 8.17 -2.99
CA PRO A 125 17.09 8.64 -3.24
C PRO A 125 16.35 7.70 -4.20
N LEU A 126 15.05 7.51 -3.95
CA LEU A 126 14.20 6.64 -4.75
C LEU A 126 13.67 7.32 -6.03
N GLU A 127 13.91 8.63 -6.19
CA GLU A 127 13.44 9.44 -7.33
C GLU A 127 11.93 9.31 -7.57
N ARG A 128 11.16 9.26 -6.49
CA ARG A 128 9.70 9.18 -6.47
C ARG A 128 9.12 10.33 -5.65
N THR A 129 7.93 10.78 -6.03
CA THR A 129 7.19 11.77 -5.24
C THR A 129 6.66 11.12 -3.96
N PRO A 130 7.08 11.54 -2.76
CA PRO A 130 6.55 10.98 -1.52
C PRO A 130 5.05 11.20 -1.39
N ILE A 131 4.34 10.17 -0.88
CA ILE A 131 2.93 10.28 -0.51
C ILE A 131 2.85 10.65 0.97
N PRO A 132 2.10 11.71 1.34
CA PRO A 132 1.97 12.11 2.73
C PRO A 132 1.16 11.10 3.55
N LEU A 133 1.31 11.14 4.87
CA LEU A 133 0.50 10.36 5.82
C LEU A 133 -0.86 11.03 6.02
N PHE A 134 -1.93 10.24 6.07
CA PHE A 134 -3.28 10.71 6.37
C PHE A 134 -3.46 10.82 7.89
N THR A 135 -3.28 11.99 8.44
CA THR A 135 -3.24 12.23 9.90
C THR A 135 -4.19 13.32 10.38
N SER A 136 -4.94 13.96 9.49
CA SER A 136 -5.84 15.06 9.84
C SER A 136 -7.11 14.62 10.57
N ARG A 137 -7.58 13.40 10.31
CA ARG A 137 -8.75 12.77 10.96
C ARG A 137 -8.71 11.25 10.85
N ALA A 138 -9.50 10.58 11.63
CA ALA A 138 -9.76 9.15 11.41
C ALA A 138 -10.63 8.94 10.16
N LEU A 139 -10.46 7.81 9.47
CA LEU A 139 -11.44 7.33 8.51
C LEU A 139 -12.67 6.80 9.24
N THR A 140 -13.78 6.71 8.52
CA THR A 140 -15.03 6.11 8.99
C THR A 140 -15.52 5.02 8.03
N GLY A 141 -16.40 4.15 8.52
CA GLY A 141 -17.05 3.17 7.64
C GLY A 141 -17.86 3.86 6.54
N GLY A 142 -17.85 3.26 5.35
CA GLY A 142 -18.48 3.79 4.14
C GLY A 142 -17.58 4.70 3.28
N GLU A 143 -16.43 5.14 3.78
CA GLU A 143 -15.52 5.96 2.98
C GLU A 143 -14.85 5.16 1.87
N SER A 144 -14.73 5.78 0.69
CA SER A 144 -14.00 5.21 -0.44
C SER A 144 -12.49 5.39 -0.26
N ALA A 145 -11.73 4.35 -0.63
CA ALA A 145 -10.28 4.35 -0.59
C ALA A 145 -9.71 3.63 -1.82
N ILE A 146 -8.43 3.88 -2.09
CA ILE A 146 -7.67 3.18 -3.13
C ILE A 146 -6.63 2.28 -2.46
N VAL A 147 -6.49 1.05 -2.94
CA VAL A 147 -5.40 0.16 -2.60
C VAL A 147 -4.47 -0.02 -3.79
N ALA A 148 -3.19 -0.19 -3.54
CA ALA A 148 -2.21 -0.49 -4.58
C ALA A 148 -1.12 -1.41 -4.08
N GLY A 149 -0.60 -2.29 -4.95
CA GLY A 149 0.45 -3.23 -4.58
C GLY A 149 0.97 -4.04 -5.75
N TRP A 150 2.02 -4.81 -5.48
CA TRP A 150 2.74 -5.67 -6.42
C TRP A 150 2.44 -7.16 -6.22
N GLY A 151 1.44 -7.46 -5.39
CA GLY A 151 1.03 -8.81 -5.06
C GLY A 151 0.30 -9.54 -6.18
N THR A 152 -0.22 -10.73 -5.84
CA THR A 152 -1.03 -11.55 -6.76
C THR A 152 -2.46 -11.00 -6.82
N ASP A 153 -3.18 -11.34 -7.89
CA ASP A 153 -4.60 -11.03 -8.07
C ASP A 153 -5.54 -12.10 -7.46
N GLY A 154 -4.98 -13.12 -6.83
CA GLY A 154 -5.74 -14.23 -6.25
C GLY A 154 -6.29 -15.25 -7.25
N VAL A 155 -6.18 -15.01 -8.54
CA VAL A 155 -6.74 -15.86 -9.62
C VAL A 155 -5.64 -16.36 -10.55
N SER A 156 -4.87 -15.46 -11.14
CA SER A 156 -3.73 -15.78 -11.99
C SER A 156 -2.46 -15.78 -11.17
N ALA A 157 -1.70 -16.86 -11.22
CA ALA A 157 -0.45 -16.94 -10.47
C ALA A 157 0.57 -15.91 -10.99
N GLY A 158 0.87 -14.86 -10.22
CA GLY A 158 1.94 -13.94 -10.54
C GLY A 158 1.90 -12.66 -9.69
N SER A 159 2.93 -12.44 -8.89
CA SER A 159 3.29 -11.14 -8.33
C SER A 159 4.21 -10.40 -9.31
N GLY A 160 4.42 -9.09 -9.11
CA GLY A 160 5.37 -8.30 -9.91
C GLY A 160 4.75 -7.41 -10.97
N THR A 161 3.43 -7.34 -11.02
CA THR A 161 2.70 -6.30 -11.75
C THR A 161 2.08 -5.35 -10.72
N LEU A 162 2.38 -4.05 -10.82
CA LEU A 162 1.71 -3.06 -9.97
C LEU A 162 0.24 -2.98 -10.37
N ARG A 163 -0.60 -2.97 -9.36
CA ARG A 163 -2.05 -2.90 -9.53
C ARG A 163 -2.66 -1.92 -8.53
N ALA A 164 -3.80 -1.35 -8.90
CA ALA A 164 -4.56 -0.49 -8.01
C ALA A 164 -6.06 -0.76 -8.15
N GLY A 165 -6.81 -0.49 -7.08
CA GLY A 165 -8.26 -0.68 -7.11
C GLY A 165 -8.98 0.09 -6.03
N ASN A 166 -10.29 0.22 -6.20
CA ASN A 166 -11.18 0.94 -5.29
C ASN A 166 -11.86 -0.02 -4.33
N LEU A 167 -12.04 0.44 -3.11
CA LEU A 167 -12.86 -0.24 -2.11
C LEU A 167 -13.58 0.76 -1.21
N SER A 168 -14.54 0.26 -0.43
CA SER A 168 -15.15 1.01 0.67
C SER A 168 -14.69 0.44 2.00
N VAL A 169 -14.27 1.31 2.91
CA VAL A 169 -13.93 0.95 4.28
C VAL A 169 -15.18 0.43 4.98
N THR A 170 -15.08 -0.74 5.61
CA THR A 170 -16.22 -1.33 6.34
C THR A 170 -16.19 -0.91 7.81
N ARG A 171 -15.01 -0.94 8.42
CA ARG A 171 -14.83 -0.66 9.85
C ARG A 171 -13.46 -0.03 10.12
N VAL A 172 -13.41 0.86 11.09
CA VAL A 172 -12.17 1.45 11.59
C VAL A 172 -12.09 1.27 13.11
N THR A 173 -10.95 0.84 13.58
CA THR A 173 -10.57 0.79 14.99
C THR A 173 -9.36 1.67 15.25
N LEU A 174 -8.90 1.78 16.49
CA LEU A 174 -7.68 2.52 16.81
C LEU A 174 -6.46 1.97 16.06
N THR A 175 -6.37 0.65 15.89
CA THR A 175 -5.19 -0.03 15.35
C THR A 175 -5.36 -0.49 13.90
N GLN A 176 -6.59 -0.70 13.43
CA GLN A 176 -6.86 -1.32 12.13
C GLN A 176 -7.98 -0.62 11.37
N ILE A 177 -7.85 -0.64 10.05
CA ILE A 177 -8.88 -0.36 9.06
C ILE A 177 -9.24 -1.69 8.41
N GLU A 178 -10.53 -1.92 8.16
CA GLU A 178 -11.08 -3.14 7.56
C GLU A 178 -11.93 -2.81 6.35
N ALA A 179 -11.81 -3.61 5.29
CA ALA A 179 -12.75 -3.63 4.18
C ALA A 179 -13.15 -5.07 3.87
N ALA A 180 -14.45 -5.34 3.90
CA ALA A 180 -15.00 -6.63 3.51
C ALA A 180 -14.85 -6.83 1.99
N PHE A 181 -14.50 -8.04 1.59
CA PHE A 181 -14.47 -8.42 0.18
C PHE A 181 -15.88 -8.42 -0.42
N SER A 182 -16.00 -7.97 -1.65
CA SER A 182 -17.19 -8.16 -2.48
C SER A 182 -16.76 -8.26 -3.95
N ASP A 183 -17.59 -8.86 -4.79
CA ASP A 183 -17.32 -9.03 -6.23
C ASP A 183 -17.18 -7.70 -6.98
N SER A 184 -17.67 -6.61 -6.39
CA SER A 184 -17.62 -5.25 -6.95
C SER A 184 -16.59 -4.33 -6.30
N SER A 185 -15.84 -4.82 -5.30
CA SER A 185 -14.79 -4.05 -4.62
C SER A 185 -13.43 -4.71 -4.77
N SER A 186 -12.37 -3.90 -4.72
CA SER A 186 -11.02 -4.42 -4.72
C SER A 186 -10.61 -4.91 -3.33
N GLY A 187 -9.72 -5.91 -3.31
CA GLY A 187 -9.11 -6.46 -2.08
C GLY A 187 -7.62 -6.70 -2.25
N VAL A 188 -6.89 -6.87 -1.16
CA VAL A 188 -5.46 -7.17 -1.19
C VAL A 188 -5.20 -8.68 -1.17
N CYS A 189 -4.02 -9.10 -1.66
CA CYS A 189 -3.61 -10.49 -1.71
C CYS A 189 -2.14 -10.66 -1.30
N TYR A 190 -1.60 -11.86 -1.48
CA TYR A 190 -0.20 -12.16 -1.13
C TYR A 190 0.77 -11.30 -1.95
N GLY A 191 1.70 -10.62 -1.26
CA GLY A 191 2.67 -9.70 -1.85
C GLY A 191 2.21 -8.23 -1.84
N ASP A 192 0.93 -7.93 -1.53
CA ASP A 192 0.45 -6.57 -1.29
C ASP A 192 0.79 -6.07 0.13
N SER A 193 1.23 -6.96 1.01
CA SER A 193 1.71 -6.67 2.36
C SER A 193 2.61 -5.44 2.39
N GLY A 194 2.31 -4.46 3.24
CA GLY A 194 3.04 -3.20 3.34
C GLY A 194 2.65 -2.14 2.32
N GLY A 195 1.87 -2.48 1.30
CA GLY A 195 1.31 -1.52 0.35
C GLY A 195 0.26 -0.59 0.99
N PRO A 196 -0.07 0.54 0.35
CA PRO A 196 -0.95 1.54 0.93
C PRO A 196 -2.45 1.22 0.81
N LEU A 197 -3.21 1.65 1.83
CA LEU A 197 -4.56 2.14 1.68
C LEU A 197 -4.50 3.66 1.58
N LEU A 198 -4.95 4.22 0.48
CA LEU A 198 -4.92 5.65 0.23
C LEU A 198 -6.32 6.24 0.43
N ALA A 199 -6.39 7.36 1.14
CA ALA A 199 -7.59 8.17 1.30
C ALA A 199 -7.34 9.59 0.84
N SER A 200 -8.39 10.27 0.39
CA SER A 200 -8.28 11.66 -0.04
C SER A 200 -8.58 12.62 1.10
N SER A 201 -7.71 13.60 1.30
CA SER A 201 -7.93 14.76 2.17
C SER A 201 -7.83 16.03 1.33
N SER A 202 -8.93 16.75 1.18
CA SER A 202 -9.00 17.99 0.38
C SER A 202 -8.43 17.83 -1.05
N GLY A 203 -8.70 16.68 -1.70
CA GLY A 203 -8.22 16.38 -3.04
C GLY A 203 -6.77 15.87 -3.13
N VAL A 204 -6.08 15.70 -2.00
CA VAL A 204 -4.75 15.12 -1.93
C VAL A 204 -4.83 13.69 -1.39
N TRP A 205 -4.27 12.74 -2.13
CA TRP A 205 -4.16 11.35 -1.69
C TRP A 205 -3.06 11.20 -0.63
N ALA A 206 -3.38 10.50 0.44
CA ALA A 206 -2.48 10.26 1.57
C ALA A 206 -2.60 8.82 2.07
N VAL A 207 -1.55 8.29 2.68
CA VAL A 207 -1.52 6.93 3.24
C VAL A 207 -2.31 6.91 4.54
N ALA A 208 -3.48 6.27 4.51
CA ALA A 208 -4.33 6.06 5.68
C ALA A 208 -4.07 4.72 6.37
N GLY A 209 -3.58 3.73 5.62
CA GLY A 209 -3.29 2.40 6.16
C GLY A 209 -2.14 1.70 5.46
N VAL A 210 -1.54 0.73 6.17
CA VAL A 210 -0.49 -0.16 5.68
C VAL A 210 -1.05 -1.58 5.62
N THR A 211 -1.04 -2.22 4.47
CA THR A 211 -1.60 -3.56 4.25
C THR A 211 -0.95 -4.57 5.20
N SER A 212 -1.77 -5.24 6.00
CA SER A 212 -1.34 -6.19 7.03
C SER A 212 -1.74 -7.63 6.70
N LYS A 213 -3.02 -7.89 6.45
CA LYS A 213 -3.51 -9.26 6.24
C LYS A 213 -4.81 -9.32 5.45
N VAL A 214 -5.12 -10.53 4.99
CA VAL A 214 -6.46 -10.94 4.55
C VAL A 214 -6.97 -12.07 5.44
N THR A 215 -8.29 -12.23 5.54
CA THR A 215 -8.93 -13.37 6.20
C THR A 215 -9.63 -14.22 5.15
N SER A 216 -9.66 -15.54 5.36
CA SER A 216 -10.38 -16.49 4.49
C SER A 216 -9.92 -16.52 3.02
N GLY A 217 -8.69 -16.04 2.73
CA GLY A 217 -8.15 -15.97 1.37
C GLY A 217 -8.45 -14.65 0.65
N CYS A 218 -7.84 -14.46 -0.51
CA CYS A 218 -7.87 -13.19 -1.24
C CYS A 218 -9.23 -12.87 -1.87
N LEU A 219 -10.01 -13.90 -2.20
CA LEU A 219 -11.31 -13.80 -2.89
C LEU A 219 -12.50 -13.91 -1.93
N SER A 220 -12.27 -13.75 -0.63
CA SER A 220 -13.30 -13.86 0.39
C SER A 220 -12.86 -13.20 1.69
N GLY A 221 -13.78 -12.99 2.65
CA GLY A 221 -13.45 -12.45 3.95
C GLY A 221 -13.23 -10.93 3.93
N ALA A 222 -12.13 -10.49 4.53
CA ALA A 222 -11.82 -9.07 4.65
C ALA A 222 -10.31 -8.80 4.52
N SER A 223 -9.99 -7.62 4.04
CA SER A 223 -8.66 -7.03 4.01
C SER A 223 -8.46 -6.11 5.19
N TYR A 224 -7.26 -6.08 5.77
CA TYR A 224 -6.92 -5.29 6.95
C TYR A 224 -5.66 -4.48 6.74
N TRP A 225 -5.67 -3.25 7.25
CA TRP A 225 -4.56 -2.32 7.23
C TRP A 225 -4.25 -1.82 8.64
N ALA A 226 -2.97 -1.67 8.99
CA ALA A 226 -2.56 -0.92 10.17
C ALA A 226 -2.95 0.55 9.99
N ASN A 227 -3.64 1.12 10.99
CA ASN A 227 -4.24 2.46 10.90
C ASN A 227 -3.21 3.55 11.16
N VAL A 228 -2.79 4.30 10.13
CA VAL A 228 -1.77 5.36 10.23
C VAL A 228 -2.20 6.53 11.12
N PHE A 229 -3.49 6.74 11.32
CA PHE A 229 -4.01 7.74 12.26
C PHE A 229 -3.74 7.39 13.74
N ASN A 230 -3.42 6.12 14.05
CA ASN A 230 -3.00 5.71 15.40
C ASN A 230 -1.73 6.47 15.82
N SER A 231 -1.73 7.04 17.03
CA SER A 231 -0.62 7.88 17.53
C SER A 231 0.70 7.11 17.61
N SER A 232 0.71 5.87 18.16
CA SER A 232 1.92 5.06 18.25
C SER A 232 2.50 4.73 16.86
N ILE A 233 1.65 4.43 15.88
CA ILE A 233 2.08 4.19 14.49
C ILE A 233 2.68 5.47 13.90
N LYS A 234 1.98 6.59 14.03
CA LYS A 234 2.45 7.89 13.55
C LYS A 234 3.77 8.28 14.19
N ASP A 235 3.87 8.15 15.51
CA ASP A 235 5.08 8.51 16.26
C ASP A 235 6.27 7.60 15.90
N PHE A 236 6.02 6.30 15.68
CA PHE A 236 7.02 5.38 15.16
C PHE A 236 7.51 5.81 13.77
N ILE A 237 6.61 6.14 12.84
CA ILE A 237 7.00 6.58 11.49
C ILE A 237 7.82 7.86 11.58
N LEU A 238 7.35 8.88 12.31
CA LEU A 238 8.00 10.19 12.41
C LEU A 238 9.33 10.13 13.17
N LYS A 239 9.51 9.17 14.06
CA LYS A 239 10.80 8.93 14.73
C LYS A 239 11.92 8.62 13.73
N TYR A 240 11.63 7.81 12.69
CA TYR A 240 12.62 7.40 11.69
C TYR A 240 12.56 8.24 10.41
N VAL A 241 11.42 8.88 10.14
CA VAL A 241 11.17 9.70 8.95
C VAL A 241 10.52 11.03 9.36
N PRO A 242 11.27 11.91 10.06
CA PRO A 242 10.70 13.18 10.54
C PRO A 242 10.27 14.13 9.41
N GLY A 243 10.76 13.92 8.19
CA GLY A 243 10.36 14.66 6.98
C GLY A 243 9.10 14.14 6.29
N ALA A 244 8.47 13.05 6.77
CA ALA A 244 7.26 12.53 6.15
C ALA A 244 6.13 13.58 6.21
N GLY A 245 5.57 13.89 5.03
CA GLY A 245 4.45 14.83 4.92
C GLY A 245 3.21 14.32 5.66
N GLN A 246 2.38 15.23 6.16
CA GLN A 246 1.11 14.91 6.84
C GLN A 246 -0.04 15.71 6.22
N ARG A 247 -1.23 15.09 6.14
CA ARG A 247 -2.47 15.70 5.62
C ARG A 247 -3.69 15.24 6.43
#